data_ff09fa528b84c3b25b608bab37634fef
#
_entry.id   ff09fa528b84c3b25b608bab37634fef
#
_cell.length_a   1.000
_cell.length_b   1.000
_cell.length_c   1.000
_cell.angle_alpha   90.00
_cell.angle_beta   90.00
_cell.angle_gamma   90.00
#
_symmetry.space_group_name_H-M   'P 1'
#
loop_
_entity.id
_entity.type
_entity.pdbx_description
1 polymer ?
#
loop_
_entity_poly.entity_id
_entity_poly.type
_entity_poly.pdbx_seq_one_letter_code
_entity_poly.pdbx_strand_id
1 'polypeptide(L)'
;MTPIIFDLIIIALLILSVGLGFMRGFCNEVFTLVGWIGAVIATIYFTPVLREFGRDLIEKKWLADLATSSAIFIVTLGVFSGLSYFVTKGIHMTRLGIVDRSLGFGFGLLRGVVMAGLCFLLFAYVFEPEDRPDFVKEARTRPFLEASARWMQAILPNDAGDVRISDEDEDPLDKAINGKERIEPKEDEAEEDKPAMTEMPDREKDPLAVIQEKLEKAQ
;
A
#
# COMPACT_ATOMS: atom_id res chain seq x y z
N MET A 1 -5.97 18.97 -9.35
CA MET A 1 -5.18 19.50 -8.21
C MET A 1 -3.82 19.84 -8.74
N THR A 2 -3.16 20.89 -8.28
CA THR A 2 -1.79 21.19 -8.68
C THR A 2 -0.82 20.36 -7.82
N PRO A 3 0.34 19.91 -8.36
CA PRO A 3 1.32 19.13 -7.60
C PRO A 3 1.77 19.82 -6.30
N ILE A 4 1.80 21.15 -6.31
CA ILE A 4 2.14 21.98 -5.15
C ILE A 4 1.15 21.79 -3.97
N ILE A 5 -0.14 21.62 -4.24
CA ILE A 5 -1.15 21.42 -3.20
C ILE A 5 -0.95 20.04 -2.56
N PHE A 6 -0.64 19.03 -3.35
CA PHE A 6 -0.34 17.69 -2.85
C PHE A 6 0.90 17.70 -1.93
N ASP A 7 2.00 18.32 -2.37
CA ASP A 7 3.21 18.49 -1.57
C ASP A 7 2.93 19.22 -0.25
N LEU A 8 2.12 20.28 -0.31
CA LEU A 8 1.76 21.05 0.88
C LEU A 8 0.96 20.21 1.89
N ILE A 9 0.05 19.36 1.42
CA ILE A 9 -0.72 18.43 2.29
C ILE A 9 0.21 17.45 2.98
N ILE A 10 1.15 16.82 2.26
CA ILE A 10 2.11 15.87 2.83
C ILE A 10 3.01 16.55 3.85
N ILE A 11 3.56 17.72 3.52
CA ILE A 11 4.40 18.49 4.44
C ILE A 11 3.62 18.93 5.68
N ALA A 12 2.38 19.41 5.50
CA ALA A 12 1.52 19.79 6.62
C ALA A 12 1.22 18.60 7.54
N LEU A 13 0.94 17.42 6.97
CA LEU A 13 0.72 16.17 7.71
C LEU A 13 1.97 15.79 8.53
N LEU A 14 3.17 15.87 7.94
CA LEU A 14 4.43 15.61 8.64
C LEU A 14 4.67 16.61 9.77
N ILE A 15 4.52 17.92 9.50
CA ILE A 15 4.69 18.97 10.52
C ILE A 15 3.68 18.81 11.66
N LEU A 16 2.43 18.50 11.35
CA LEU A 16 1.39 18.25 12.35
C LEU A 16 1.73 17.03 13.21
N SER A 17 2.17 15.91 12.58
CA SER A 17 2.57 14.70 13.28
C SER A 17 3.74 14.94 14.23
N VAL A 18 4.77 15.64 13.76
CA VAL A 18 5.95 16.00 14.55
C VAL A 18 5.58 16.97 15.69
N GLY A 19 4.78 18.00 15.39
CA GLY A 19 4.32 18.99 16.38
C GLY A 19 3.52 18.34 17.50
N LEU A 20 2.59 17.45 17.16
CA LEU A 20 1.81 16.70 18.15
C LEU A 20 2.71 15.78 18.99
N GLY A 21 3.67 15.08 18.38
CA GLY A 21 4.62 14.22 19.06
C GLY A 21 5.48 15.01 20.06
N PHE A 22 5.99 16.17 19.65
CA PHE A 22 6.76 17.06 20.52
C PHE A 22 5.92 17.63 21.68
N MET A 23 4.67 18.02 21.42
CA MET A 23 3.78 18.56 22.46
C MET A 23 3.35 17.51 23.48
N ARG A 24 3.07 16.29 23.01
CA ARG A 24 2.59 15.19 23.85
C ARG A 24 3.70 14.48 24.61
N GLY A 25 4.90 14.42 24.03
CA GLY A 25 6.02 13.66 24.52
C GLY A 25 5.97 12.19 24.12
N PHE A 26 7.14 11.55 24.15
CA PHE A 26 7.35 10.16 23.76
C PHE A 26 6.55 9.18 24.61
N CYS A 27 6.61 9.34 25.94
CA CYS A 27 5.90 8.47 26.86
C CYS A 27 4.40 8.43 26.56
N ASN A 28 3.78 9.58 26.31
CA ASN A 28 2.35 9.63 26.00
C ASN A 28 2.03 8.93 24.67
N GLU A 29 2.87 9.06 23.65
CA GLU A 29 2.69 8.37 22.36
C GLU A 29 2.85 6.85 22.51
N VAL A 30 3.84 6.38 23.28
CA VAL A 30 4.03 4.95 23.58
C VAL A 30 2.84 4.39 24.35
N PHE A 31 2.36 5.09 25.39
CA PHE A 31 1.17 4.65 26.12
C PHE A 31 -0.08 4.62 25.25
N THR A 32 -0.20 5.54 24.30
CA THR A 32 -1.29 5.53 23.34
C THR A 32 -1.23 4.27 22.46
N LEU A 33 -0.06 3.92 21.92
CA LEU A 33 0.10 2.68 21.12
C LEU A 33 -0.18 1.43 21.95
N VAL A 34 0.42 1.35 23.14
CA VAL A 34 0.19 0.21 24.06
C VAL A 34 -1.30 0.12 24.42
N GLY A 35 -1.95 1.27 24.62
CA GLY A 35 -3.39 1.34 24.88
C GLY A 35 -4.24 0.81 23.72
N TRP A 36 -3.90 1.15 22.48
CA TRP A 36 -4.58 0.62 21.30
C TRP A 36 -4.39 -0.89 21.14
N ILE A 37 -3.15 -1.36 21.25
CA ILE A 37 -2.83 -2.80 21.17
C ILE A 37 -3.52 -3.54 22.32
N GLY A 38 -3.42 -3.01 23.54
CA GLY A 38 -4.07 -3.59 24.72
C GLY A 38 -5.58 -3.62 24.59
N ALA A 39 -6.20 -2.58 24.01
CA ALA A 39 -7.66 -2.54 23.79
C ALA A 39 -8.10 -3.58 22.75
N VAL A 40 -7.34 -3.78 21.67
CA VAL A 40 -7.62 -4.85 20.69
C VAL A 40 -7.51 -6.22 21.35
N ILE A 41 -6.41 -6.48 22.06
CA ILE A 41 -6.22 -7.75 22.78
C ILE A 41 -7.33 -7.98 23.80
N ALA A 42 -7.64 -6.98 24.63
CA ALA A 42 -8.70 -7.07 25.61
C ALA A 42 -10.06 -7.36 24.95
N THR A 43 -10.36 -6.70 23.84
CA THR A 43 -11.59 -6.94 23.09
C THR A 43 -11.67 -8.39 22.61
N ILE A 44 -10.61 -8.93 22.02
CA ILE A 44 -10.58 -10.32 21.54
C ILE A 44 -10.80 -11.31 22.67
N TYR A 45 -10.15 -11.11 23.82
CA TYR A 45 -10.23 -12.03 24.96
C TYR A 45 -11.53 -11.90 25.78
N PHE A 46 -12.01 -10.68 25.99
CA PHE A 46 -13.17 -10.45 26.88
C PHE A 46 -14.51 -10.47 26.15
N THR A 47 -14.56 -10.23 24.83
CA THR A 47 -15.82 -10.30 24.08
C THR A 47 -16.51 -11.66 24.21
N PRO A 48 -15.84 -12.83 24.07
CA PRO A 48 -16.50 -14.13 24.23
C PRO A 48 -17.14 -14.34 25.61
N VAL A 49 -16.55 -13.75 26.65
CA VAL A 49 -17.00 -13.87 28.02
C VAL A 49 -18.20 -12.95 28.33
N LEU A 50 -18.13 -11.70 27.84
CA LEU A 50 -19.14 -10.69 28.14
C LEU A 50 -20.30 -10.63 27.12
N ARG A 51 -20.20 -11.30 25.97
CA ARG A 51 -21.22 -11.23 24.91
C ARG A 51 -22.59 -11.78 25.38
N GLU A 52 -22.61 -12.76 26.27
CA GLU A 52 -23.88 -13.29 26.83
C GLU A 52 -24.60 -12.19 27.56
N PHE A 53 -23.87 -11.43 28.38
CA PHE A 53 -24.42 -10.28 29.12
C PHE A 53 -24.96 -9.18 28.19
N GLY A 54 -24.25 -8.93 27.10
CA GLY A 54 -24.69 -7.97 26.08
C GLY A 54 -25.96 -8.42 25.32
N ARG A 55 -26.10 -9.74 25.11
CA ARG A 55 -27.26 -10.33 24.42
C ARG A 55 -28.51 -10.38 25.29
N ASP A 56 -28.36 -10.37 26.62
CA ASP A 56 -29.47 -10.24 27.52
C ASP A 56 -30.06 -8.83 27.55
N LEU A 57 -29.24 -7.82 27.22
CA LEU A 57 -29.64 -6.41 27.16
C LEU A 57 -30.18 -5.99 25.80
N ILE A 58 -29.73 -6.63 24.70
CA ILE A 58 -30.04 -6.23 23.33
C ILE A 58 -30.56 -7.44 22.55
N GLU A 59 -31.80 -7.38 22.07
CA GLU A 59 -32.47 -8.49 21.37
C GLU A 59 -31.75 -8.94 20.08
N LYS A 60 -31.11 -7.99 19.36
CA LYS A 60 -30.39 -8.27 18.10
C LYS A 60 -28.95 -8.73 18.40
N LYS A 61 -28.65 -10.01 18.17
CA LYS A 61 -27.35 -10.64 18.48
C LYS A 61 -26.15 -9.90 17.91
N TRP A 62 -26.19 -9.51 16.63
CA TRP A 62 -25.07 -8.79 16.01
C TRP A 62 -24.82 -7.41 16.64
N LEU A 63 -25.91 -6.71 17.05
CA LEU A 63 -25.82 -5.41 17.70
C LEU A 63 -25.31 -5.53 19.13
N ALA A 64 -25.74 -6.57 19.85
CA ALA A 64 -25.24 -6.90 21.18
C ALA A 64 -23.73 -7.19 21.15
N ASP A 65 -23.29 -8.03 20.20
CA ASP A 65 -21.87 -8.38 20.05
C ASP A 65 -21.03 -7.15 19.70
N LEU A 66 -21.51 -6.28 18.79
CA LEU A 66 -20.85 -5.04 18.43
C LEU A 66 -20.78 -4.05 19.60
N ALA A 67 -21.90 -3.87 20.32
CA ALA A 67 -21.96 -2.97 21.47
C ALA A 67 -21.02 -3.45 22.60
N THR A 68 -21.01 -4.75 22.90
CA THR A 68 -20.14 -5.34 23.92
C THR A 68 -18.66 -5.17 23.53
N SER A 69 -18.29 -5.50 22.30
CA SER A 69 -16.91 -5.33 21.82
C SER A 69 -16.47 -3.86 21.86
N SER A 70 -17.34 -2.95 21.42
CA SER A 70 -17.06 -1.51 21.46
C SER A 70 -16.93 -1.00 22.90
N ALA A 71 -17.78 -1.47 23.82
CA ALA A 71 -17.70 -1.09 25.23
C ALA A 71 -16.38 -1.53 25.86
N ILE A 72 -15.95 -2.79 25.64
CA ILE A 72 -14.67 -3.30 26.15
C ILE A 72 -13.51 -2.46 25.59
N PHE A 73 -13.53 -2.20 24.29
CA PHE A 73 -12.51 -1.41 23.63
C PHE A 73 -12.39 0.00 24.21
N ILE A 74 -13.50 0.71 24.33
CA ILE A 74 -13.54 2.09 24.86
C ILE A 74 -13.12 2.13 26.34
N VAL A 75 -13.60 1.19 27.16
CA VAL A 75 -13.23 1.13 28.58
C VAL A 75 -11.73 0.87 28.72
N THR A 76 -11.17 -0.07 27.95
CA THR A 76 -9.74 -0.38 27.99
C THR A 76 -8.91 0.84 27.55
N LEU A 77 -9.29 1.51 26.45
CA LEU A 77 -8.63 2.76 26.02
C LEU A 77 -8.71 3.84 27.10
N GLY A 78 -9.85 3.97 27.77
CA GLY A 78 -10.03 4.92 28.87
C GLY A 78 -9.08 4.65 30.05
N VAL A 79 -8.93 3.39 30.44
CA VAL A 79 -7.99 2.97 31.50
C VAL A 79 -6.55 3.30 31.12
N PHE A 80 -6.10 2.93 29.89
CA PHE A 80 -4.76 3.24 29.44
C PHE A 80 -4.51 4.74 29.28
N SER A 81 -5.51 5.50 28.82
CA SER A 81 -5.43 6.95 28.69
C SER A 81 -5.29 7.64 30.06
N GLY A 82 -6.05 7.19 31.05
CA GLY A 82 -5.94 7.63 32.43
C GLY A 82 -4.55 7.35 33.00
N LEU A 83 -4.05 6.11 32.83
CA LEU A 83 -2.73 5.72 33.28
C LEU A 83 -1.62 6.57 32.61
N SER A 84 -1.73 6.78 31.30
CA SER A 84 -0.83 7.66 30.53
C SER A 84 -0.79 9.07 31.12
N TYR A 85 -1.94 9.64 31.45
CA TYR A 85 -2.02 10.98 32.03
C TYR A 85 -1.25 11.08 33.36
N PHE A 86 -1.39 10.12 34.26
CA PHE A 86 -0.68 10.13 35.54
C PHE A 86 0.84 9.98 35.37
N VAL A 87 1.28 9.08 34.49
CA VAL A 87 2.72 8.85 34.21
C VAL A 87 3.34 10.08 33.56
N THR A 88 2.70 10.62 32.51
CA THR A 88 3.19 11.77 31.78
C THR A 88 3.29 13.01 32.67
N LYS A 89 2.30 13.23 33.54
CA LYS A 89 2.31 14.34 34.50
C LYS A 89 3.52 14.25 35.45
N GLY A 90 3.84 13.03 35.92
CA GLY A 90 5.03 12.80 36.75
C GLY A 90 6.34 13.12 36.03
N ILE A 91 6.47 12.74 34.75
CA ILE A 91 7.66 12.98 33.94
C ILE A 91 7.85 14.47 33.61
N HIS A 92 6.78 15.17 33.30
CA HIS A 92 6.85 16.60 32.97
C HIS A 92 7.27 17.51 34.16
N MET A 93 7.11 17.03 35.39
CA MET A 93 7.57 17.72 36.60
C MET A 93 9.09 17.57 36.82
N THR A 94 9.78 16.73 36.05
CA THR A 94 11.21 16.47 36.17
C THR A 94 12.00 17.03 34.99
N ARG A 95 13.35 17.06 35.12
CA ARG A 95 14.27 17.40 34.00
C ARG A 95 14.15 16.44 32.81
N LEU A 96 13.55 15.26 33.00
CA LEU A 96 13.29 14.27 31.96
C LEU A 96 12.24 14.75 30.94
N GLY A 97 11.44 15.76 31.25
CA GLY A 97 10.43 16.29 30.33
C GLY A 97 11.02 16.86 29.02
N ILE A 98 12.25 17.38 29.02
CA ILE A 98 12.93 17.88 27.82
C ILE A 98 13.33 16.69 26.91
N VAL A 99 13.89 15.62 27.52
CA VAL A 99 14.27 14.41 26.80
C VAL A 99 13.05 13.71 26.22
N ASP A 100 11.96 13.62 27.00
CA ASP A 100 10.68 13.03 26.56
C ASP A 100 10.11 13.77 25.35
N ARG A 101 10.15 15.10 25.33
CA ARG A 101 9.70 15.90 24.18
C ARG A 101 10.60 15.72 22.96
N SER A 102 11.93 15.64 23.14
CA SER A 102 12.86 15.41 22.04
C SER A 102 12.65 14.03 21.41
N LEU A 103 12.44 13.02 22.23
CA LEU A 103 12.07 11.68 21.77
C LEU A 103 10.70 11.67 21.12
N GLY A 104 9.74 12.46 21.64
CA GLY A 104 8.41 12.67 21.05
C GLY A 104 8.47 13.28 19.66
N PHE A 105 9.39 14.21 19.42
CA PHE A 105 9.68 14.76 18.09
C PHE A 105 10.11 13.63 17.12
N GLY A 106 11.10 12.83 17.50
CA GLY A 106 11.59 11.71 16.68
C GLY A 106 10.50 10.67 16.39
N PHE A 107 9.71 10.34 17.41
CA PHE A 107 8.58 9.42 17.26
C PHE A 107 7.48 9.99 16.37
N GLY A 108 7.14 11.28 16.52
CA GLY A 108 6.19 11.97 15.66
C GLY A 108 6.63 12.00 14.19
N LEU A 109 7.95 12.15 13.94
CA LEU A 109 8.51 12.07 12.59
C LEU A 109 8.36 10.65 12.03
N LEU A 110 8.77 9.63 12.77
CA LEU A 110 8.63 8.23 12.37
C LEU A 110 7.18 7.89 12.04
N ARG A 111 6.24 8.24 12.93
CA ARG A 111 4.81 8.05 12.70
C ARG A 111 4.32 8.78 11.44
N GLY A 112 4.77 10.02 11.23
CA GLY A 112 4.41 10.78 10.04
C GLY A 112 4.88 10.12 8.75
N VAL A 113 6.12 9.61 8.72
CA VAL A 113 6.69 8.85 7.60
C VAL A 113 5.90 7.57 7.34
N VAL A 114 5.61 6.81 8.40
CA VAL A 114 4.82 5.56 8.30
C VAL A 114 3.42 5.85 7.76
N MET A 115 2.75 6.87 8.27
CA MET A 115 1.40 7.24 7.79
C MET A 115 1.41 7.71 6.35
N ALA A 116 2.40 8.53 5.96
CA ALA A 116 2.54 8.99 4.58
C ALA A 116 2.83 7.83 3.63
N GLY A 117 3.73 6.92 4.01
CA GLY A 117 4.05 5.70 3.25
C GLY A 117 2.85 4.76 3.12
N LEU A 118 2.09 4.56 4.21
CA LEU A 118 0.89 3.73 4.19
C LEU A 118 -0.19 4.32 3.29
N CYS A 119 -0.44 5.62 3.38
CA CYS A 119 -1.38 6.31 2.50
C CYS A 119 -0.96 6.19 1.03
N PHE A 120 0.34 6.34 0.74
CA PHE A 120 0.85 6.18 -0.61
C PHE A 120 0.77 4.73 -1.09
N LEU A 121 1.06 3.75 -0.23
CA LEU A 121 0.95 2.33 -0.55
C LEU A 121 -0.50 1.93 -0.86
N LEU A 122 -1.47 2.39 -0.06
CA LEU A 122 -2.89 2.20 -0.33
C LEU A 122 -3.31 2.87 -1.66
N PHE A 123 -2.79 4.06 -1.93
CA PHE A 123 -3.02 4.73 -3.20
C PHE A 123 -2.41 3.95 -4.38
N ALA A 124 -1.19 3.46 -4.24
CA ALA A 124 -0.50 2.64 -5.23
C ALA A 124 -1.17 1.27 -5.46
N TYR A 125 -1.86 0.74 -4.45
CA TYR A 125 -2.67 -0.48 -4.58
C TYR A 125 -3.91 -0.28 -5.45
N VAL A 126 -4.51 0.92 -5.41
CA VAL A 126 -5.74 1.24 -6.16
C VAL A 126 -5.43 1.72 -7.59
N PHE A 127 -4.31 2.44 -7.77
CA PHE A 127 -3.92 3.05 -9.04
C PHE A 127 -2.60 2.49 -9.53
N GLU A 128 -2.60 1.90 -10.74
CA GLU A 128 -1.36 1.52 -11.42
C GLU A 128 -0.48 2.75 -11.69
N PRO A 129 0.84 2.61 -11.82
CA PRO A 129 1.75 3.73 -12.02
C PRO A 129 1.37 4.60 -13.23
N GLU A 130 0.85 3.99 -14.29
CA GLU A 130 0.44 4.68 -15.53
C GLU A 130 -0.83 5.52 -15.35
N ASP A 131 -1.79 5.04 -14.55
CA ASP A 131 -3.10 5.68 -14.31
C ASP A 131 -3.08 6.71 -13.18
N ARG A 132 -1.91 6.92 -12.54
CA ARG A 132 -1.80 7.90 -11.46
C ARG A 132 -2.02 9.31 -11.98
N PRO A 133 -2.79 10.13 -11.25
CA PRO A 133 -3.01 11.53 -11.62
C PRO A 133 -1.68 12.32 -11.71
N ASP A 134 -1.59 13.25 -12.65
CA ASP A 134 -0.39 14.06 -12.91
C ASP A 134 0.11 14.82 -11.67
N PHE A 135 -0.80 15.24 -10.78
CA PHE A 135 -0.42 15.94 -9.54
C PHE A 135 0.39 15.06 -8.57
N VAL A 136 0.29 13.73 -8.68
CA VAL A 136 1.10 12.77 -7.90
C VAL A 136 2.42 12.49 -8.62
N LYS A 137 2.38 12.32 -9.95
CA LYS A 137 3.57 12.06 -10.78
C LYS A 137 4.57 13.20 -10.72
N GLU A 138 4.10 14.45 -10.72
CA GLU A 138 4.92 15.67 -10.72
C GLU A 138 5.25 16.18 -9.30
N ALA A 139 4.75 15.55 -8.25
CA ALA A 139 4.98 15.98 -6.87
C ALA A 139 6.45 15.85 -6.47
N ARG A 140 7.00 16.87 -5.83
CA ARG A 140 8.38 16.84 -5.27
C ARG A 140 8.53 15.86 -4.11
N THR A 141 7.44 15.59 -3.39
CA THR A 141 7.41 14.63 -2.29
C THR A 141 7.32 13.17 -2.78
N ARG A 142 7.09 12.92 -4.08
CA ARG A 142 6.99 11.58 -4.66
C ARG A 142 8.15 10.65 -4.28
N PRO A 143 9.44 11.01 -4.48
CA PRO A 143 10.55 10.10 -4.15
C PRO A 143 10.60 9.73 -2.66
N PHE A 144 10.22 10.66 -1.78
CA PHE A 144 10.12 10.40 -0.35
C PHE A 144 8.97 9.42 -0.03
N LEU A 145 7.81 9.58 -0.67
CA LEU A 145 6.66 8.69 -0.50
C LEU A 145 6.95 7.28 -1.02
N GLU A 146 7.58 7.16 -2.18
CA GLU A 146 8.01 5.89 -2.76
C GLU A 146 9.02 5.18 -1.86
N ALA A 147 10.03 5.91 -1.37
CA ALA A 147 11.01 5.34 -0.44
C ALA A 147 10.37 4.84 0.86
N SER A 148 9.43 5.61 1.43
CA SER A 148 8.71 5.21 2.65
C SER A 148 7.79 4.00 2.40
N ALA A 149 7.12 3.93 1.25
CA ALA A 149 6.28 2.81 0.86
C ALA A 149 7.10 1.54 0.61
N ARG A 150 8.23 1.62 -0.09
CA ARG A 150 9.16 0.48 -0.29
C ARG A 150 9.69 -0.06 1.04
N TRP A 151 10.06 0.83 1.96
CA TRP A 151 10.48 0.42 3.30
C TRP A 151 9.37 -0.34 4.04
N MET A 152 8.12 0.09 3.88
CA MET A 152 6.98 -0.62 4.47
C MET A 152 6.72 -1.96 3.77
N GLN A 153 6.80 -2.04 2.44
CA GLN A 153 6.68 -3.28 1.70
C GLN A 153 7.72 -4.33 2.13
N ALA A 154 8.95 -3.89 2.40
CA ALA A 154 10.02 -4.79 2.88
C ALA A 154 9.73 -5.42 4.26
N ILE A 155 8.83 -4.82 5.05
CA ILE A 155 8.42 -5.32 6.37
C ILE A 155 7.15 -6.18 6.28
N LEU A 156 6.30 -5.97 5.28
CA LEU A 156 5.10 -6.79 5.09
C LEU A 156 5.47 -8.19 4.55
N PRO A 157 4.71 -9.23 4.93
CA PRO A 157 4.87 -10.56 4.33
C PRO A 157 4.63 -10.50 2.82
N ASN A 158 5.37 -11.31 2.06
CA ASN A 158 5.31 -11.37 0.58
C ASN A 158 3.91 -11.68 0.01
N ASP A 159 2.97 -12.15 0.84
CA ASP A 159 1.57 -12.39 0.45
C ASP A 159 0.71 -11.13 0.33
N ALA A 160 1.22 -9.97 0.72
CA ALA A 160 0.46 -8.69 0.70
C ALA A 160 0.31 -8.07 -0.70
N GLY A 161 0.71 -8.78 -1.76
CA GLY A 161 0.63 -8.35 -3.16
C GLY A 161 1.86 -7.52 -3.57
N ASP A 162 2.34 -7.81 -4.75
CA ASP A 162 3.43 -7.06 -5.39
C ASP A 162 2.87 -5.73 -5.91
N VAL A 163 2.79 -4.73 -5.03
CA VAL A 163 2.27 -3.39 -5.38
C VAL A 163 3.36 -2.62 -6.10
N ARG A 164 3.18 -2.33 -7.38
CA ARG A 164 4.09 -1.48 -8.15
C ARG A 164 4.09 -0.06 -7.59
N ILE A 165 5.21 0.33 -6.99
CA ILE A 165 5.38 1.65 -6.37
C ILE A 165 5.83 2.69 -7.40
N SER A 166 6.70 2.30 -8.33
CA SER A 166 7.24 3.17 -9.38
C SER A 166 7.31 2.49 -10.75
N ASP A 167 7.52 3.28 -11.79
CA ASP A 167 7.71 2.79 -13.16
C ASP A 167 9.02 1.97 -13.31
N GLU A 168 9.94 2.07 -12.33
CA GLU A 168 11.20 1.32 -12.28
C GLU A 168 11.03 -0.11 -11.75
N ASP A 169 9.88 -0.40 -11.10
CA ASP A 169 9.56 -1.73 -10.56
C ASP A 169 9.06 -2.68 -11.67
N GLU A 170 8.99 -2.24 -12.94
CA GLU A 170 8.74 -3.12 -14.08
C GLU A 170 9.92 -4.06 -14.28
N ASP A 171 9.62 -5.37 -14.27
CA ASP A 171 10.59 -6.40 -14.64
C ASP A 171 11.19 -6.05 -16.02
N PRO A 172 12.54 -6.07 -16.18
CA PRO A 172 13.17 -5.81 -17.47
C PRO A 172 12.60 -6.67 -18.61
N LEU A 173 12.02 -7.83 -18.27
CA LEU A 173 11.35 -8.72 -19.23
C LEU A 173 9.98 -8.14 -19.66
N ASP A 174 9.20 -7.59 -18.75
CA ASP A 174 7.91 -6.93 -19.06
C ASP A 174 8.12 -5.67 -19.91
N LYS A 175 9.17 -4.87 -19.61
CA LYS A 175 9.58 -3.75 -20.50
C LYS A 175 9.94 -4.19 -21.89
N ALA A 176 10.57 -5.35 -22.04
CA ALA A 176 10.98 -5.88 -23.34
C ALA A 176 9.78 -6.44 -24.14
N ILE A 177 8.76 -6.96 -23.46
CA ILE A 177 7.56 -7.54 -24.09
C ILE A 177 6.58 -6.42 -24.45
N ASN A 178 6.21 -5.57 -23.49
CA ASN A 178 5.24 -4.48 -23.68
C ASN A 178 5.79 -3.32 -24.49
N GLY A 179 7.10 -3.06 -24.45
CA GLY A 179 7.76 -2.08 -25.31
C GLY A 179 7.76 -2.46 -26.79
N LYS A 180 7.58 -3.74 -27.14
CA LYS A 180 7.42 -4.19 -28.53
C LYS A 180 5.99 -4.06 -29.06
N GLU A 181 4.99 -4.11 -28.20
CA GLU A 181 3.58 -3.95 -28.63
C GLU A 181 3.19 -2.50 -28.88
N ARG A 182 3.97 -1.54 -28.38
CA ARG A 182 3.70 -0.10 -28.57
C ARG A 182 4.42 0.52 -29.77
N ILE A 183 5.01 -0.28 -30.66
CA ILE A 183 5.39 0.18 -31.99
C ILE A 183 4.15 0.00 -32.86
N GLU A 184 3.19 0.91 -32.75
CA GLU A 184 2.19 1.12 -33.80
C GLU A 184 2.95 1.34 -35.12
N PRO A 185 2.63 0.58 -36.17
CA PRO A 185 3.16 0.92 -37.48
C PRO A 185 2.58 2.29 -37.81
N LYS A 186 3.45 3.32 -37.91
CA LYS A 186 3.07 4.53 -38.57
C LYS A 186 2.59 4.14 -39.96
N GLU A 187 1.33 4.31 -40.24
CA GLU A 187 0.80 4.47 -41.57
C GLU A 187 1.38 5.78 -42.10
N ASP A 188 2.63 5.75 -42.54
CA ASP A 188 3.17 6.78 -43.44
C ASP A 188 2.84 6.32 -44.86
N GLU A 189 1.99 7.12 -45.49
CA GLU A 189 1.72 7.23 -46.89
C GLU A 189 2.94 6.90 -47.73
N ALA A 190 2.88 5.87 -48.53
CA ALA A 190 3.63 5.74 -49.76
C ALA A 190 2.73 5.03 -50.77
N GLU A 191 2.08 5.87 -51.53
CA GLU A 191 1.50 5.59 -52.84
C GLU A 191 2.56 5.02 -53.78
N GLU A 192 2.09 4.06 -54.64
CA GLU A 192 2.66 3.67 -55.90
C GLU A 192 4.09 3.10 -55.98
N ASP A 193 4.21 1.80 -56.05
CA ASP A 193 4.67 1.14 -57.26
C ASP A 193 4.33 -0.38 -57.26
N LYS A 194 3.48 -0.82 -58.17
CA LYS A 194 3.24 -2.21 -58.47
C LYS A 194 4.22 -2.68 -59.56
N PRO A 195 5.09 -3.63 -59.28
CA PRO A 195 5.56 -4.52 -60.33
C PRO A 195 4.79 -5.83 -60.34
N ALA A 196 4.43 -6.19 -61.53
CA ALA A 196 3.77 -7.37 -62.07
C ALA A 196 3.94 -8.68 -61.29
N MET A 197 2.81 -9.34 -61.15
CA MET A 197 2.65 -10.77 -60.89
C MET A 197 3.64 -11.62 -61.69
N THR A 198 4.54 -12.29 -61.01
CA THR A 198 5.23 -13.49 -61.57
C THR A 198 4.74 -14.68 -60.77
N GLU A 199 4.14 -15.61 -61.49
CA GLU A 199 3.58 -16.87 -61.05
C GLU A 199 4.56 -17.64 -60.18
N MET A 200 4.13 -17.99 -58.95
CA MET A 200 4.84 -19.01 -58.13
C MET A 200 4.34 -20.41 -58.57
N PRO A 201 5.23 -21.34 -58.85
CA PRO A 201 4.86 -22.69 -59.20
C PRO A 201 4.38 -23.44 -57.94
N ASP A 202 3.26 -24.06 -58.13
CA ASP A 202 2.58 -25.05 -57.32
C ASP A 202 3.55 -26.09 -56.76
N ARG A 203 3.71 -26.14 -55.46
CA ARG A 203 4.45 -27.18 -54.74
C ARG A 203 3.85 -27.48 -53.39
N GLU A 204 2.63 -27.94 -53.45
CA GLU A 204 2.06 -28.68 -52.33
C GLU A 204 2.08 -30.18 -52.68
N LYS A 205 3.17 -30.84 -52.33
CA LYS A 205 3.17 -32.30 -52.22
C LYS A 205 3.26 -32.63 -50.73
N ASP A 206 2.12 -33.09 -50.21
CA ASP A 206 1.95 -33.63 -48.89
C ASP A 206 3.11 -34.63 -48.58
N PRO A 207 3.88 -34.39 -47.49
CA PRO A 207 5.00 -35.26 -47.11
C PRO A 207 4.61 -36.71 -46.91
N LEU A 208 3.34 -36.96 -46.59
CA LEU A 208 2.81 -38.34 -46.40
C LEU A 208 2.65 -39.12 -47.72
N ALA A 209 2.33 -38.44 -48.82
CA ALA A 209 2.19 -39.06 -50.15
C ALA A 209 3.55 -39.57 -50.68
N VAL A 210 4.64 -38.87 -50.38
CA VAL A 210 6.01 -39.28 -50.78
C VAL A 210 6.49 -40.49 -50.00
N ILE A 211 6.06 -40.68 -48.77
CA ILE A 211 6.42 -41.82 -47.93
C ILE A 211 5.65 -43.09 -48.40
N GLN A 212 4.37 -42.97 -48.76
CA GLN A 212 3.56 -44.07 -49.27
C GLN A 212 4.10 -44.61 -50.60
N GLU A 213 4.48 -43.72 -51.54
CA GLU A 213 5.07 -44.12 -52.81
C GLU A 213 6.41 -44.89 -52.64
N LYS A 214 7.20 -44.51 -51.65
CA LYS A 214 8.45 -45.21 -51.35
C LYS A 214 8.24 -46.60 -50.71
N LEU A 215 7.18 -46.79 -49.96
CA LEU A 215 6.87 -48.07 -49.36
C LEU A 215 6.28 -49.06 -50.37
N GLU A 216 5.54 -48.57 -51.38
CA GLU A 216 4.95 -49.43 -52.41
C GLU A 216 5.96 -49.88 -53.45
N LYS A 217 7.06 -49.17 -53.65
CA LYS A 217 8.16 -49.60 -54.56
C LYS A 217 9.18 -50.53 -53.90
N ALA A 218 9.02 -50.81 -52.61
CA ALA A 218 9.94 -51.73 -51.88
C ALA A 218 9.39 -53.16 -51.65
N GLN A 219 8.17 -53.45 -52.19
CA GLN A 219 7.61 -54.78 -52.27
C GLN A 219 7.74 -55.36 -53.70
#